data_a6bf574939c32905577f33103ce67f0a
#
_entry.id   a6bf574939c32905577f33103ce67f0a
#
_cell.length_a   1.000
_cell.length_b   1.000
_cell.length_c   1.000
_cell.angle_alpha   90.00
_cell.angle_beta   90.00
_cell.angle_gamma   90.00
#
_symmetry.space_group_name_H-M   'P 1'
#
loop_
_entity.id
_entity.type
_entity.pdbx_description
1 polymer ?
#
loop_
_entity_poly.entity_id
_entity_poly.type
_entity_poly.pdbx_seq_one_letter_code
_entity_poly.pdbx_strand_id
1 'polypeptide(L)'
;MKILITGGGTCEPIDSVRYITNFSTGRTAAFLADFFCAKKHEVTALMAENAQKPKNAKIITYRTFSDLQKILESECKIANYGAIIHAAAVSDYSVQEISVDGKIFPAGTISKIPSGKNIFLKMQENPKLLQKIKLWSGKQTKVVAFKLTSGATEEEQQNAVKKIFLAEKDFAPDFVVQNDKSEITATSHPCKIYKNSDKIIAETKTLQELAEALDGALWGAPIEGVGRNEVRP
;
A
#
# COMPACT_ATOMS: atom_id res chain seq x y z
N MET A 1 18.94 -9.24 2.64
CA MET A 1 18.57 -7.96 3.31
C MET A 1 17.21 -8.12 3.95
N LYS A 2 16.83 -7.23 4.90
CA LYS A 2 15.49 -7.21 5.49
C LYS A 2 14.56 -6.33 4.66
N ILE A 3 13.36 -6.81 4.37
CA ILE A 3 12.33 -6.10 3.62
C ILE A 3 11.02 -6.16 4.40
N LEU A 4 10.35 -5.01 4.56
CA LEU A 4 9.00 -4.92 5.09
C LEU A 4 8.01 -4.68 3.95
N ILE A 5 6.94 -5.46 3.89
CA ILE A 5 5.90 -5.31 2.87
C ILE A 5 4.54 -5.18 3.54
N THR A 6 3.73 -4.19 3.18
CA THR A 6 2.36 -4.05 3.68
C THR A 6 1.36 -4.38 2.59
N GLY A 7 0.25 -5.04 2.90
CA GLY A 7 -0.75 -5.41 1.90
C GLY A 7 -2.15 -5.69 2.44
N GLY A 8 -3.15 -5.52 1.60
CA GLY A 8 -4.56 -5.62 1.95
C GLY A 8 -5.17 -4.29 2.38
N GLY A 9 -6.47 -4.24 2.60
CA GLY A 9 -7.22 -3.04 3.02
C GLY A 9 -7.45 -3.00 4.52
N THR A 10 -7.33 -1.81 5.14
CA THR A 10 -7.79 -1.61 6.52
C THR A 10 -9.31 -1.68 6.58
N CYS A 11 -9.85 -2.21 7.68
CA CYS A 11 -11.28 -2.36 7.92
C CYS A 11 -11.68 -1.51 9.14
N GLU A 12 -12.43 -0.43 8.89
CA GLU A 12 -12.83 0.50 9.94
C GLU A 12 -14.22 0.09 10.48
N PRO A 13 -14.32 -0.35 11.74
CA PRO A 13 -15.55 -0.92 12.25
C PRO A 13 -16.69 0.12 12.37
N ILE A 14 -17.89 -0.28 12.00
CA ILE A 14 -19.15 0.43 12.26
C ILE A 14 -19.76 -0.12 13.54
N ASP A 15 -20.08 -1.41 13.53
CA ASP A 15 -20.60 -2.16 14.66
C ASP A 15 -19.86 -3.51 14.81
N SER A 16 -20.35 -4.44 15.61
CA SER A 16 -19.71 -5.74 15.83
C SER A 16 -19.59 -6.63 14.58
N VAL A 17 -20.29 -6.30 13.48
CA VAL A 17 -20.34 -7.13 12.25
C VAL A 17 -20.09 -6.38 10.96
N ARG A 18 -20.20 -5.04 10.96
CA ARG A 18 -20.05 -4.20 9.75
C ARG A 18 -18.82 -3.32 9.86
N TYR A 19 -18.20 -3.08 8.70
CA TYR A 19 -17.01 -2.19 8.57
C TYR A 19 -16.98 -1.51 7.21
N ILE A 20 -16.27 -0.40 7.14
CA ILE A 20 -15.89 0.26 5.89
C ILE A 20 -14.47 -0.17 5.56
N THR A 21 -14.19 -0.48 4.29
CA THR A 21 -12.87 -0.88 3.83
C THR A 21 -12.62 -0.42 2.41
N ASN A 22 -11.35 -0.20 2.08
CA ASN A 22 -10.90 -0.11 0.70
C ASN A 22 -10.79 -1.53 0.12
N PHE A 23 -11.31 -1.73 -1.09
CA PHE A 23 -11.24 -3.04 -1.74
C PHE A 23 -9.80 -3.35 -2.16
N SER A 24 -9.17 -4.29 -1.46
CA SER A 24 -7.81 -4.76 -1.76
C SER A 24 -7.67 -6.23 -1.36
N THR A 25 -7.31 -7.08 -2.32
CA THR A 25 -7.10 -8.52 -2.08
C THR A 25 -5.76 -8.85 -1.42
N GLY A 26 -4.81 -7.92 -1.39
CA GLY A 26 -3.44 -8.17 -0.91
C GLY A 26 -2.56 -9.00 -1.87
N ARG A 27 -3.08 -9.41 -3.04
CA ARG A 27 -2.39 -10.30 -4.01
C ARG A 27 -1.01 -9.77 -4.40
N THR A 28 -0.89 -8.49 -4.73
CA THR A 28 0.38 -7.88 -5.14
C THR A 28 1.43 -7.96 -4.03
N ALA A 29 1.04 -7.60 -2.79
CA ALA A 29 1.94 -7.66 -1.65
C ALA A 29 2.38 -9.10 -1.32
N ALA A 30 1.45 -10.06 -1.37
CA ALA A 30 1.75 -11.47 -1.14
C ALA A 30 2.73 -12.01 -2.21
N PHE A 31 2.50 -11.68 -3.49
CA PHE A 31 3.39 -12.07 -4.58
C PHE A 31 4.81 -11.49 -4.41
N LEU A 32 4.91 -10.18 -4.15
CA LEU A 32 6.21 -9.53 -3.92
C LEU A 32 6.94 -10.12 -2.72
N ALA A 33 6.24 -10.44 -1.64
CA ALA A 33 6.84 -11.06 -0.47
C ALA A 33 7.43 -12.44 -0.78
N ASP A 34 6.69 -13.30 -1.48
CA ASP A 34 7.18 -14.62 -1.89
C ASP A 34 8.36 -14.52 -2.90
N PHE A 35 8.30 -13.56 -3.84
CA PHE A 35 9.39 -13.29 -4.78
C PHE A 35 10.69 -12.91 -4.05
N PHE A 36 10.63 -11.94 -3.12
CA PHE A 36 11.82 -11.53 -2.38
C PHE A 36 12.33 -12.61 -1.42
N CYS A 37 11.45 -13.44 -0.84
CA CYS A 37 11.87 -14.63 -0.10
C CYS A 37 12.65 -15.62 -0.98
N ALA A 38 12.19 -15.87 -2.22
CA ALA A 38 12.89 -16.72 -3.18
C ALA A 38 14.27 -16.16 -3.55
N LYS A 39 14.43 -14.82 -3.55
CA LYS A 39 15.72 -14.13 -3.72
C LYS A 39 16.58 -14.10 -2.44
N LYS A 40 16.21 -14.87 -1.40
CA LYS A 40 16.96 -14.98 -0.13
C LYS A 40 16.98 -13.71 0.71
N HIS A 41 15.99 -12.83 0.56
CA HIS A 41 15.76 -11.74 1.49
C HIS A 41 14.97 -12.23 2.71
N GLU A 42 15.18 -11.60 3.87
CA GLU A 42 14.36 -11.76 5.07
C GLU A 42 13.15 -10.84 4.95
N VAL A 43 11.96 -11.41 4.74
CA VAL A 43 10.75 -10.63 4.49
C VAL A 43 9.79 -10.71 5.66
N THR A 44 9.37 -9.54 6.16
CA THR A 44 8.23 -9.40 7.06
C THR A 44 7.06 -8.78 6.29
N ALA A 45 5.91 -9.44 6.30
CA ALA A 45 4.70 -9.00 5.61
C ALA A 45 3.62 -8.58 6.62
N LEU A 46 3.26 -7.29 6.65
CA LEU A 46 2.10 -6.79 7.39
C LEU A 46 0.88 -6.93 6.49
N MET A 47 0.00 -7.87 6.79
CA MET A 47 -1.12 -8.22 5.92
C MET A 47 -2.46 -8.03 6.64
N ALA A 48 -3.41 -7.37 5.96
CA ALA A 48 -4.77 -7.30 6.49
C ALA A 48 -5.34 -8.71 6.74
N GLU A 49 -6.16 -8.88 7.79
CA GLU A 49 -6.71 -10.21 8.16
C GLU A 49 -7.35 -10.94 6.98
N ASN A 50 -8.12 -10.23 6.15
CA ASN A 50 -8.86 -10.77 5.01
C ASN A 50 -8.07 -10.79 3.69
N ALA A 51 -6.80 -10.37 3.71
CA ALA A 51 -5.95 -10.35 2.51
C ALA A 51 -5.32 -11.72 2.25
N GLN A 52 -5.00 -11.99 0.99
CA GLN A 52 -4.16 -13.11 0.59
C GLN A 52 -2.81 -13.00 1.29
N LYS A 53 -2.33 -14.10 1.88
CA LYS A 53 -1.07 -14.16 2.61
C LYS A 53 0.04 -14.72 1.73
N PRO A 54 1.30 -14.23 1.87
CA PRO A 54 2.46 -14.89 1.28
C PRO A 54 2.69 -16.26 1.95
N LYS A 55 3.42 -17.14 1.25
CA LYS A 55 3.70 -18.51 1.73
C LYS A 55 4.98 -18.59 2.57
N ASN A 56 5.97 -17.75 2.27
CA ASN A 56 7.33 -17.90 2.76
C ASN A 56 7.83 -16.76 3.65
N ALA A 57 7.07 -15.68 3.81
CA ALA A 57 7.43 -14.53 4.64
C ALA A 57 6.95 -14.68 6.09
N LYS A 58 7.62 -13.99 7.01
CA LYS A 58 7.07 -13.75 8.36
C LYS A 58 5.82 -12.87 8.23
N ILE A 59 4.67 -13.32 8.75
CA ILE A 59 3.40 -12.60 8.65
C ILE A 59 3.05 -11.99 10.00
N ILE A 60 2.68 -10.70 10.00
CA ILE A 60 2.02 -10.00 11.08
C ILE A 60 0.69 -9.48 10.54
N THR A 61 -0.42 -9.79 11.20
CA THR A 61 -1.73 -9.39 10.74
C THR A 61 -2.20 -8.10 11.40
N TYR A 62 -2.99 -7.33 10.66
CA TYR A 62 -3.69 -6.15 11.15
C TYR A 62 -5.13 -6.13 10.63
N ARG A 63 -6.01 -5.38 11.29
CA ARG A 63 -7.39 -5.20 10.86
C ARG A 63 -7.70 -3.74 10.55
N THR A 64 -7.47 -2.84 11.50
CA THR A 64 -7.82 -1.42 11.39
C THR A 64 -6.63 -0.55 10.97
N PHE A 65 -6.92 0.71 10.61
CA PHE A 65 -5.91 1.75 10.45
C PHE A 65 -5.00 1.85 11.70
N SER A 66 -5.59 1.88 12.89
CA SER A 66 -4.86 2.00 14.15
C SER A 66 -3.92 0.82 14.40
N ASP A 67 -4.35 -0.42 14.05
CA ASP A 67 -3.50 -1.61 14.17
C ASP A 67 -2.31 -1.50 13.22
N LEU A 68 -2.57 -1.20 11.94
CA LEU A 68 -1.51 -1.04 10.95
C LEU A 68 -0.52 0.05 11.35
N GLN A 69 -1.01 1.21 11.82
CA GLN A 69 -0.14 2.31 12.26
C GLN A 69 0.80 1.87 13.37
N LYS A 70 0.27 1.25 14.44
CA LYS A 70 1.05 0.79 15.60
C LYS A 70 2.11 -0.23 15.22
N ILE A 71 1.71 -1.24 14.42
CA ILE A 71 2.61 -2.32 14.00
C ILE A 71 3.69 -1.76 13.06
N LEU A 72 3.31 -0.96 12.06
CA LEU A 72 4.23 -0.36 11.10
C LEU A 72 5.25 0.55 11.80
N GLU A 73 4.79 1.41 12.71
CA GLU A 73 5.68 2.28 13.50
C GLU A 73 6.67 1.46 14.35
N SER A 74 6.19 0.44 15.04
CA SER A 74 7.02 -0.45 15.86
C SER A 74 8.07 -1.18 15.02
N GLU A 75 7.66 -1.81 13.92
CA GLU A 75 8.57 -2.52 13.01
C GLU A 75 9.61 -1.58 12.40
N CYS A 76 9.21 -0.39 11.95
CA CYS A 76 10.13 0.62 11.41
C CYS A 76 11.19 1.07 12.41
N LYS A 77 10.84 1.19 13.70
CA LYS A 77 11.77 1.64 14.76
C LYS A 77 12.71 0.56 15.27
N ILE A 78 12.27 -0.70 15.26
CA ILE A 78 13.02 -1.82 15.87
C ILE A 78 13.94 -2.51 14.86
N ALA A 79 13.47 -2.70 13.62
CA ALA A 79 14.18 -3.47 12.62
C ALA A 79 14.80 -2.55 11.54
N ASN A 80 16.10 -2.77 11.26
CA ASN A 80 16.78 -2.06 10.19
C ASN A 80 16.39 -2.66 8.84
N TYR A 81 15.26 -2.24 8.29
CA TYR A 81 14.84 -2.63 6.95
C TYR A 81 15.65 -1.89 5.88
N GLY A 82 16.19 -2.64 4.90
CA GLY A 82 16.83 -2.05 3.71
C GLY A 82 15.80 -1.45 2.76
N ALA A 83 14.59 -2.04 2.72
CA ALA A 83 13.47 -1.52 1.95
C ALA A 83 12.13 -1.74 2.65
N ILE A 84 11.19 -0.80 2.42
CA ILE A 84 9.79 -0.91 2.83
C ILE A 84 8.91 -0.71 1.60
N ILE A 85 8.10 -1.71 1.27
CA ILE A 85 7.16 -1.68 0.15
C ILE A 85 5.76 -1.50 0.72
N HIS A 86 5.23 -0.28 0.62
CA HIS A 86 3.93 0.09 1.20
C HIS A 86 2.82 -0.04 0.15
N ALA A 87 2.25 -1.25 0.04
CA ALA A 87 1.19 -1.59 -0.91
C ALA A 87 -0.18 -1.81 -0.24
N ALA A 88 -0.31 -1.53 1.05
CA ALA A 88 -1.59 -1.58 1.75
C ALA A 88 -2.54 -0.48 1.25
N ALA A 89 -3.83 -0.82 1.08
CA ALA A 89 -4.91 0.12 0.80
C ALA A 89 -5.43 0.71 2.12
N VAL A 90 -4.72 1.72 2.61
CA VAL A 90 -5.01 2.37 3.90
C VAL A 90 -6.22 3.28 3.77
N SER A 91 -7.17 3.19 4.70
CA SER A 91 -8.33 4.07 4.71
C SER A 91 -7.93 5.50 5.08
N ASP A 92 -8.38 6.48 4.29
CA ASP A 92 -8.18 7.89 4.56
C ASP A 92 -9.05 8.39 5.71
N TYR A 93 -10.10 7.63 6.07
CA TYR A 93 -11.04 7.97 7.14
C TYR A 93 -11.34 6.76 8.00
N SER A 94 -11.50 6.99 9.30
CA SER A 94 -12.06 6.02 10.25
C SER A 94 -13.41 6.50 10.76
N VAL A 95 -14.29 5.58 11.14
CA VAL A 95 -15.56 5.92 11.77
C VAL A 95 -15.28 6.30 13.22
N GLN A 96 -15.61 7.53 13.61
CA GLN A 96 -15.44 8.03 14.97
C GLN A 96 -16.68 7.73 15.84
N GLU A 97 -17.85 8.10 15.30
CA GLU A 97 -19.13 8.00 16.01
C GLU A 97 -20.22 7.51 15.07
N ILE A 98 -21.22 6.85 15.63
CA ILE A 98 -22.41 6.37 14.93
C ILE A 98 -23.64 6.93 15.63
N SER A 99 -24.50 7.59 14.88
CA SER A 99 -25.83 7.96 15.34
C SER A 99 -26.85 6.94 14.83
N VAL A 100 -27.62 6.34 15.73
CA VAL A 100 -28.71 5.40 15.44
C VAL A 100 -30.00 5.99 16.00
N ASP A 101 -30.93 6.41 15.14
CA ASP A 101 -32.18 7.11 15.52
C ASP A 101 -31.89 8.30 16.48
N GLY A 102 -30.81 9.06 16.24
CA GLY A 102 -30.41 10.20 17.05
C GLY A 102 -29.60 9.89 18.30
N LYS A 103 -29.40 8.62 18.68
CA LYS A 103 -28.51 8.22 19.78
C LYS A 103 -27.11 8.02 19.27
N ILE A 104 -26.10 8.63 19.91
CA ILE A 104 -24.70 8.60 19.50
C ILE A 104 -23.93 7.52 20.29
N PHE A 105 -23.09 6.76 19.57
CA PHE A 105 -22.23 5.72 20.11
C PHE A 105 -20.84 5.83 19.49
N PRO A 106 -19.76 5.52 20.21
CA PRO A 106 -18.44 5.35 19.62
C PRO A 106 -18.45 4.19 18.61
N ALA A 107 -17.70 4.32 17.52
CA ALA A 107 -17.62 3.28 16.50
C ALA A 107 -17.10 1.94 17.06
N GLY A 108 -17.61 0.84 16.58
CA GLY A 108 -17.20 -0.51 16.98
C GLY A 108 -17.61 -0.94 18.40
N THR A 109 -18.27 -0.08 19.19
CA THR A 109 -18.63 -0.38 20.58
C THR A 109 -20.02 -1.00 20.73
N ILE A 110 -20.88 -0.84 19.74
CA ILE A 110 -22.25 -1.37 19.77
C ILE A 110 -22.33 -2.75 19.10
N SER A 111 -23.25 -3.57 19.59
CA SER A 111 -23.63 -4.81 18.94
C SER A 111 -24.27 -4.52 17.57
N LYS A 112 -24.60 -5.56 16.82
CA LYS A 112 -25.23 -5.44 15.50
C LYS A 112 -26.43 -4.47 15.54
N ILE A 113 -26.38 -3.41 14.73
CA ILE A 113 -27.50 -2.45 14.59
C ILE A 113 -28.66 -3.16 13.89
N PRO A 114 -29.90 -3.14 14.45
CA PRO A 114 -31.09 -3.72 13.82
C PRO A 114 -31.40 -3.02 12.48
N SER A 115 -32.13 -3.74 11.61
CA SER A 115 -32.65 -3.17 10.36
C SER A 115 -33.74 -2.10 10.64
N GLY A 116 -33.96 -1.21 9.67
CA GLY A 116 -35.01 -0.19 9.75
C GLY A 116 -34.65 1.03 10.61
N LYS A 117 -33.38 1.20 10.94
CA LYS A 117 -32.86 2.36 11.68
C LYS A 117 -32.26 3.40 10.78
N ASN A 118 -32.39 4.69 11.15
CA ASN A 118 -31.65 5.79 10.53
C ASN A 118 -30.26 5.83 11.11
N ILE A 119 -29.24 5.67 10.24
CA ILE A 119 -27.83 5.59 10.65
C ILE A 119 -27.06 6.72 10.01
N PHE A 120 -26.32 7.48 10.81
CA PHE A 120 -25.34 8.46 10.34
C PHE A 120 -23.99 8.11 10.91
N LEU A 121 -22.93 8.19 10.06
CA LEU A 121 -21.55 7.95 10.44
C LEU A 121 -20.80 9.27 10.45
N LYS A 122 -20.16 9.60 11.58
CA LYS A 122 -19.20 10.69 11.65
C LYS A 122 -17.81 10.13 11.38
N MET A 123 -17.20 10.57 10.30
CA MET A 123 -15.88 10.14 9.89
C MET A 123 -14.81 11.09 10.44
N GLN A 124 -13.64 10.52 10.78
CA GLN A 124 -12.43 11.25 11.14
C GLN A 124 -11.33 10.95 10.13
N GLU A 125 -10.64 11.98 9.67
CA GLU A 125 -9.50 11.82 8.76
C GLU A 125 -8.33 11.13 9.46
N ASN A 126 -7.71 10.17 8.76
CA ASN A 126 -6.53 9.47 9.22
C ASN A 126 -5.25 10.12 8.68
N PRO A 127 -4.17 10.16 9.47
CA PRO A 127 -2.90 10.65 8.98
C PRO A 127 -2.33 9.74 7.89
N LYS A 128 -1.62 10.29 6.91
CA LYS A 128 -0.98 9.51 5.83
C LYS A 128 0.23 8.75 6.38
N LEU A 129 0.11 7.42 6.50
CA LEU A 129 1.19 6.56 7.02
C LEU A 129 2.44 6.61 6.15
N LEU A 130 2.29 6.70 4.83
CA LEU A 130 3.40 6.80 3.89
C LEU A 130 4.39 7.92 4.26
N GLN A 131 3.88 9.09 4.65
CA GLN A 131 4.67 10.25 5.03
C GLN A 131 5.49 10.04 6.31
N LYS A 132 5.09 9.08 7.14
CA LYS A 132 5.75 8.78 8.41
C LYS A 132 6.79 7.66 8.32
N ILE A 133 6.77 6.85 7.27
CA ILE A 133 7.63 5.66 7.14
C ILE A 133 9.12 6.03 7.25
N LYS A 134 9.61 7.00 6.47
CA LYS A 134 11.02 7.40 6.53
C LYS A 134 11.40 8.09 7.85
N LEU A 135 10.46 8.76 8.50
CA LEU A 135 10.67 9.33 9.83
C LEU A 135 10.90 8.21 10.86
N TRP A 136 10.14 7.12 10.77
CA TRP A 136 10.23 5.99 11.70
C TRP A 136 11.41 5.06 11.40
N SER A 137 11.69 4.80 10.11
CA SER A 137 12.73 3.84 9.68
C SER A 137 14.10 4.44 9.38
N GLY A 138 14.19 5.78 9.33
CA GLY A 138 15.40 6.51 8.95
C GLY A 138 15.54 6.72 7.44
N LYS A 139 16.33 7.73 7.08
CA LYS A 139 16.50 8.19 5.67
C LYS A 139 17.19 7.17 4.74
N GLN A 140 17.92 6.20 5.29
CA GLN A 140 18.65 5.19 4.52
C GLN A 140 17.74 4.06 3.99
N THR A 141 16.58 3.84 4.63
CA THR A 141 15.62 2.85 4.19
C THR A 141 14.98 3.27 2.86
N LYS A 142 15.03 2.39 1.85
CA LYS A 142 14.33 2.62 0.59
C LYS A 142 12.84 2.42 0.75
N VAL A 143 12.04 3.38 0.31
CA VAL A 143 10.58 3.32 0.41
C VAL A 143 9.94 3.25 -0.98
N VAL A 144 9.14 2.23 -1.21
CA VAL A 144 8.30 2.07 -2.40
C VAL A 144 6.85 2.30 -2.00
N ALA A 145 6.21 3.29 -2.61
CA ALA A 145 4.79 3.56 -2.44
C ALA A 145 3.98 2.99 -3.61
N PHE A 146 2.72 2.64 -3.36
CA PHE A 146 1.78 2.24 -4.39
C PHE A 146 0.68 3.29 -4.57
N LYS A 147 0.35 3.58 -5.83
CA LYS A 147 -0.76 4.47 -6.19
C LYS A 147 -1.67 3.76 -7.18
N LEU A 148 -2.87 3.42 -6.71
CA LEU A 148 -3.95 2.91 -7.55
C LEU A 148 -4.81 4.08 -8.02
N THR A 149 -5.11 4.12 -9.32
CA THR A 149 -6.15 4.94 -9.95
C THR A 149 -7.27 4.03 -10.47
N SER A 150 -8.36 4.60 -10.97
CA SER A 150 -9.48 3.82 -11.51
C SER A 150 -10.11 4.56 -12.68
N GLY A 151 -9.81 4.11 -13.93
CA GLY A 151 -10.27 4.74 -15.15
C GLY A 151 -9.74 6.16 -15.34
N ALA A 152 -8.57 6.45 -14.82
CA ALA A 152 -7.96 7.77 -14.87
C ALA A 152 -7.19 7.97 -16.18
N THR A 153 -7.23 9.20 -16.71
CA THR A 153 -6.39 9.60 -17.85
C THR A 153 -4.91 9.57 -17.46
N GLU A 154 -4.02 9.57 -18.46
CA GLU A 154 -2.56 9.62 -18.19
C GLU A 154 -2.17 10.85 -17.38
N GLU A 155 -2.76 12.00 -17.64
CA GLU A 155 -2.51 13.23 -16.90
C GLU A 155 -2.95 13.10 -15.42
N GLU A 156 -4.12 12.52 -15.16
CA GLU A 156 -4.61 12.28 -13.81
C GLU A 156 -3.73 11.28 -13.05
N GLN A 157 -3.28 10.21 -13.73
CA GLN A 157 -2.34 9.24 -13.17
C GLN A 157 -1.03 9.91 -12.79
N GLN A 158 -0.44 10.71 -13.68
CA GLN A 158 0.79 11.44 -13.43
C GLN A 158 0.63 12.48 -12.30
N ASN A 159 -0.47 13.22 -12.28
CA ASN A 159 -0.77 14.17 -11.21
C ASN A 159 -0.93 13.48 -9.85
N ALA A 160 -1.51 12.26 -9.82
CA ALA A 160 -1.62 11.47 -8.60
C ALA A 160 -0.24 11.03 -8.06
N VAL A 161 0.69 10.68 -8.95
CA VAL A 161 2.09 10.36 -8.60
C VAL A 161 2.84 11.60 -8.11
N LYS A 162 2.72 12.74 -8.82
CA LYS A 162 3.34 14.03 -8.43
C LYS A 162 2.96 14.43 -7.01
N LYS A 163 1.69 14.29 -6.64
CA LYS A 163 1.20 14.61 -5.28
C LYS A 163 1.92 13.79 -4.20
N ILE A 164 2.28 12.53 -4.47
CA ILE A 164 2.99 11.69 -3.50
C ILE A 164 4.43 12.18 -3.29
N PHE A 165 5.15 12.51 -4.35
CA PHE A 165 6.53 13.01 -4.24
C PHE A 165 6.62 14.41 -3.65
N LEU A 166 5.60 15.24 -3.85
CA LEU A 166 5.59 16.65 -3.39
C LEU A 166 5.03 16.83 -1.98
N ALA A 167 4.33 15.83 -1.42
CA ALA A 167 3.64 15.96 -0.15
C ALA A 167 4.58 16.29 1.03
N GLU A 168 5.79 15.69 1.04
CA GLU A 168 6.84 16.01 2.03
C GLU A 168 8.22 15.70 1.43
N LYS A 169 8.94 16.74 0.97
CA LYS A 169 10.23 16.58 0.27
C LYS A 169 11.26 15.72 1.01
N ASP A 170 11.37 15.87 2.34
CA ASP A 170 12.37 15.17 3.15
C ASP A 170 12.01 13.70 3.43
N PHE A 171 10.74 13.32 3.27
CA PHE A 171 10.22 11.99 3.57
C PHE A 171 9.51 11.34 2.37
N ALA A 172 9.69 11.90 1.18
CA ALA A 172 9.15 11.32 -0.05
C ALA A 172 9.66 9.89 -0.26
N PRO A 173 8.84 8.98 -0.83
CA PRO A 173 9.29 7.64 -1.18
C PRO A 173 10.41 7.71 -2.24
N ASP A 174 11.26 6.67 -2.31
CA ASP A 174 12.29 6.56 -3.34
C ASP A 174 11.68 6.16 -4.69
N PHE A 175 10.59 5.40 -4.64
CA PHE A 175 9.85 4.95 -5.83
C PHE A 175 8.35 4.98 -5.59
N VAL A 176 7.60 5.24 -6.66
CA VAL A 176 6.14 5.09 -6.69
C VAL A 176 5.77 4.13 -7.81
N VAL A 177 5.04 3.07 -7.45
CA VAL A 177 4.40 2.16 -8.40
C VAL A 177 2.98 2.65 -8.64
N GLN A 178 2.69 3.07 -9.86
CA GLN A 178 1.35 3.47 -10.28
C GLN A 178 0.73 2.37 -11.12
N ASN A 179 -0.53 2.06 -10.87
CA ASN A 179 -1.37 1.17 -11.67
C ASN A 179 -2.81 1.68 -11.72
N ASP A 180 -3.57 1.25 -12.72
CA ASP A 180 -4.99 1.59 -12.84
C ASP A 180 -5.86 0.34 -12.68
N LYS A 181 -6.92 0.44 -11.87
CA LYS A 181 -7.82 -0.68 -11.59
C LYS A 181 -8.51 -1.21 -12.86
N SER A 182 -8.82 -0.33 -13.82
CA SER A 182 -9.51 -0.71 -15.07
C SER A 182 -8.65 -1.57 -16.00
N GLU A 183 -7.31 -1.52 -15.83
CA GLU A 183 -6.34 -2.26 -16.66
C GLU A 183 -5.94 -3.60 -16.04
N ILE A 184 -6.29 -3.84 -14.76
CA ILE A 184 -5.95 -5.07 -14.04
C ILE A 184 -6.92 -6.18 -14.43
N THR A 185 -6.37 -7.31 -14.87
CA THR A 185 -7.14 -8.53 -15.20
C THR A 185 -6.60 -9.73 -14.39
N ALA A 186 -7.12 -10.94 -14.69
CA ALA A 186 -6.61 -12.17 -14.07
C ALA A 186 -5.14 -12.43 -14.44
N THR A 187 -4.70 -12.06 -15.66
CA THR A 187 -3.37 -12.36 -16.22
C THR A 187 -2.49 -11.12 -16.42
N SER A 188 -3.05 -9.92 -16.34
CA SER A 188 -2.35 -8.66 -16.60
C SER A 188 -2.43 -7.75 -15.38
N HIS A 189 -1.29 -7.11 -15.05
CA HIS A 189 -1.19 -6.15 -13.94
C HIS A 189 -0.24 -5.00 -14.33
N PRO A 190 -0.67 -4.14 -15.28
CA PRO A 190 0.19 -3.07 -15.77
C PRO A 190 0.57 -2.10 -14.66
N CYS A 191 1.85 -1.75 -14.61
CA CYS A 191 2.38 -0.77 -13.66
C CYS A 191 3.44 0.10 -14.30
N LYS A 192 3.51 1.35 -13.87
CA LYS A 192 4.62 2.28 -14.15
C LYS A 192 5.38 2.53 -12.84
N ILE A 193 6.71 2.39 -12.86
CA ILE A 193 7.57 2.66 -11.71
C ILE A 193 8.24 4.02 -11.90
N TYR A 194 7.99 4.93 -10.96
CA TYR A 194 8.54 6.29 -10.96
C TYR A 194 9.65 6.41 -9.92
N LYS A 195 10.77 7.05 -10.27
CA LYS A 195 11.87 7.41 -9.36
C LYS A 195 11.72 8.83 -8.79
N ASN A 196 10.98 9.68 -9.48
CA ASN A 196 10.53 11.01 -9.07
C ASN A 196 9.26 11.36 -9.82
N SER A 197 8.74 12.58 -9.66
CA SER A 197 7.48 13.02 -10.26
C SER A 197 7.38 12.86 -11.78
N ASP A 198 8.52 12.86 -12.48
CA ASP A 198 8.56 12.97 -13.94
C ASP A 198 9.37 11.85 -14.63
N LYS A 199 10.04 10.98 -13.83
CA LYS A 199 10.94 9.95 -14.38
C LYS A 199 10.36 8.54 -14.16
N ILE A 200 9.80 7.96 -15.20
CA ILE A 200 9.49 6.53 -15.28
C ILE A 200 10.79 5.76 -15.52
N ILE A 201 11.05 4.73 -14.71
CA ILE A 201 12.23 3.87 -14.81
C ILE A 201 11.90 2.48 -15.33
N ALA A 202 10.64 2.05 -15.25
CA ALA A 202 10.16 0.80 -15.81
C ALA A 202 8.65 0.86 -16.04
N GLU A 203 8.20 0.15 -17.08
CA GLU A 203 6.80 -0.18 -17.35
C GLU A 203 6.69 -1.70 -17.41
N THR A 204 5.71 -2.26 -16.70
CA THR A 204 5.56 -3.71 -16.53
C THR A 204 4.13 -4.12 -16.82
N LYS A 205 3.92 -5.36 -17.25
CA LYS A 205 2.59 -5.90 -17.59
C LYS A 205 2.11 -6.97 -16.63
N THR A 206 3.04 -7.56 -15.87
CA THR A 206 2.77 -8.66 -14.95
C THR A 206 3.36 -8.39 -13.57
N LEU A 207 2.89 -9.12 -12.55
CA LEU A 207 3.48 -9.05 -11.21
C LEU A 207 4.92 -9.57 -11.17
N GLN A 208 5.28 -10.51 -12.06
CA GLN A 208 6.63 -11.02 -12.17
C GLN A 208 7.58 -9.93 -12.67
N GLU A 209 7.24 -9.26 -13.77
CA GLU A 209 8.02 -8.13 -14.30
C GLU A 209 8.12 -6.98 -13.29
N LEU A 210 7.03 -6.68 -12.56
CA LEU A 210 7.04 -5.68 -11.51
C LEU A 210 8.03 -6.04 -10.39
N ALA A 211 8.04 -7.29 -9.94
CA ALA A 211 8.94 -7.75 -8.89
C ALA A 211 10.41 -7.68 -9.32
N GLU A 212 10.72 -8.09 -10.56
CA GLU A 212 12.07 -8.01 -11.14
C GLU A 212 12.54 -6.57 -11.30
N ALA A 213 11.67 -5.68 -11.80
CA ALA A 213 11.98 -4.26 -11.94
C ALA A 213 12.21 -3.58 -10.58
N LEU A 214 11.43 -3.93 -9.54
CA LEU A 214 11.65 -3.43 -8.19
C LEU A 214 12.93 -3.97 -7.57
N ASP A 215 13.28 -5.25 -7.79
CA ASP A 215 14.56 -5.82 -7.35
C ASP A 215 15.74 -5.05 -7.95
N GLY A 216 15.72 -4.81 -9.26
CA GLY A 216 16.70 -3.98 -9.94
C GLY A 216 16.78 -2.55 -9.43
N ALA A 217 15.65 -1.89 -9.22
CA ALA A 217 15.59 -0.51 -8.74
C ALA A 217 16.09 -0.36 -7.30
N LEU A 218 15.78 -1.32 -6.44
CA LEU A 218 16.18 -1.32 -5.03
C LEU A 218 17.65 -1.64 -4.82
N TRP A 219 18.22 -2.57 -5.60
CA TRP A 219 19.54 -3.13 -5.32
C TRP A 219 20.59 -2.89 -6.40
N GLY A 220 20.22 -2.22 -7.51
CA GLY A 220 21.18 -1.87 -8.57
C GLY A 220 21.56 -3.02 -9.49
N ALA A 221 20.81 -4.10 -9.54
CA ALA A 221 20.98 -5.14 -10.56
C ALA A 221 20.57 -4.58 -11.95
N PRO A 222 21.23 -4.94 -13.06
CA PRO A 222 20.82 -4.51 -14.39
C PRO A 222 19.39 -4.99 -14.67
N ILE A 223 18.53 -4.10 -15.13
CA ILE A 223 17.19 -4.44 -15.59
C ILE A 223 17.36 -5.12 -16.95
N GLU A 224 17.53 -6.45 -16.96
CA GLU A 224 17.51 -7.22 -18.21
C GLU A 224 16.08 -7.25 -18.74
N GLY A 225 15.86 -6.70 -19.94
CA GLY A 225 14.63 -6.92 -20.73
C GLY A 225 13.65 -5.76 -20.90
N VAL A 226 13.94 -4.54 -20.47
CA VAL A 226 13.12 -3.38 -20.84
C VAL A 226 13.68 -2.77 -22.12
N GLY A 227 12.96 -2.93 -23.25
CA GLY A 227 13.33 -2.43 -24.57
C GLY A 227 13.70 -0.94 -24.50
N ARG A 228 14.97 -0.63 -24.73
CA ARG A 228 15.41 0.72 -25.04
C ARG A 228 14.88 1.05 -26.43
N ASN A 229 13.84 1.86 -26.50
CA ASN A 229 13.59 2.63 -27.73
C ASN A 229 14.71 3.67 -27.82
N GLU A 230 15.85 3.28 -28.41
CA GLU A 230 16.82 4.23 -28.92
C GLU A 230 16.20 4.94 -30.10
N VAL A 231 15.77 6.18 -29.88
CA VAL A 231 15.60 7.14 -30.99
C VAL A 231 17.01 7.47 -31.44
N ARG A 232 17.44 6.90 -32.56
CA ARG A 232 18.66 7.34 -33.26
C ARG A 232 18.38 8.66 -33.97
N PRO A 233 19.36 9.54 -34.05
CA PRO A 233 19.26 10.87 -34.64
C PRO A 233 18.92 10.87 -36.13
#